data_c29704b2f9cc0fa59d8bc8200a9a6bc8
#
_entry.id   c29704b2f9cc0fa59d8bc8200a9a6bc8
#
_cell.length_a   1.000
_cell.length_b   1.000
_cell.length_c   1.000
_cell.angle_alpha   90.00
_cell.angle_beta   90.00
_cell.angle_gamma   90.00
#
_symmetry.space_group_name_H-M   'P 1'
#
loop_
_entity.id
_entity.type
_entity.pdbx_description
1 polymer ?
#
loop_
_entity_poly.entity_id
_entity_poly.type
_entity_poly.pdbx_seq_one_letter_code
_entity_poly.pdbx_strand_id
1 'polypeptide(L)'
;MRTIRVATIALGALVHVAGAQSIQYRSPSGVEYRSMADTGAVARARAALDADPRNVDRVIALGVAQSGVRQFREAIETFTRGIAIAPDNAMLYRWRGHRYLSVRELDRALADLSRGFALDSLNYGVLYHLGIVRFARGEFDAAADAFRRAQPRAPEVGELTGSTDWLWMSLSRAGRHAEAKAMLDRRPDSVKVANAYAQRLRLYRGEIGPDEVITAADTADVQKATLAFGVGNWYVVRGDTARARTYFEASIRSGGWPGFGFILSEVELRRLR
;
A
#
# COMPACT_ATOMS: atom_id res chain seq x y z
N MET A 1 -58.90 32.40 32.55
CA MET A 1 -57.57 31.86 32.97
C MET A 1 -57.00 31.05 31.82
N ARG A 2 -55.97 31.51 31.10
CA ARG A 2 -55.31 30.78 30.01
C ARG A 2 -53.99 30.23 30.59
N THR A 3 -53.90 28.92 30.64
CA THR A 3 -52.67 28.18 31.05
C THR A 3 -51.67 28.16 29.92
N ILE A 4 -50.51 28.81 30.10
CA ILE A 4 -49.37 28.73 29.20
C ILE A 4 -48.60 27.47 29.50
N ARG A 5 -48.53 26.53 28.54
CA ARG A 5 -47.65 25.38 28.62
C ARG A 5 -46.26 25.79 28.10
N VAL A 6 -45.28 25.78 28.97
CA VAL A 6 -43.89 25.93 28.63
C VAL A 6 -43.34 24.59 28.13
N ALA A 7 -43.00 24.52 26.87
CA ALA A 7 -42.31 23.35 26.31
C ALA A 7 -40.81 23.45 26.62
N THR A 8 -40.33 22.54 27.46
CA THR A 8 -38.89 22.39 27.74
C THR A 8 -38.24 21.66 26.57
N ILE A 9 -37.44 22.38 25.77
CA ILE A 9 -36.61 21.76 24.74
C ILE A 9 -35.39 21.19 25.46
N ALA A 10 -35.34 19.86 25.58
CA ALA A 10 -34.14 19.16 26.01
C ALA A 10 -33.06 19.24 24.90
N LEU A 11 -32.04 20.03 25.13
CA LEU A 11 -30.83 20.10 24.28
C LEU A 11 -30.07 18.77 24.54
N GLY A 12 -30.26 17.77 23.70
CA GLY A 12 -29.47 16.55 23.72
C GLY A 12 -28.03 16.89 23.36
N ALA A 13 -27.14 16.86 24.36
CA ALA A 13 -25.71 16.89 24.13
C ALA A 13 -25.34 15.67 23.29
N LEU A 14 -24.97 15.87 22.03
CA LEU A 14 -24.28 14.86 21.21
C LEU A 14 -22.94 14.57 21.89
N VAL A 15 -22.94 13.52 22.72
CA VAL A 15 -21.70 12.90 23.19
C VAL A 15 -21.01 12.38 21.93
N HIS A 16 -19.99 13.06 21.49
CA HIS A 16 -19.03 12.49 20.53
C HIS A 16 -18.39 11.28 21.22
N VAL A 17 -18.97 10.11 21.01
CA VAL A 17 -18.30 8.84 21.30
C VAL A 17 -17.04 8.87 20.47
N ALA A 18 -15.86 8.90 21.12
CA ALA A 18 -14.57 8.71 20.49
C ALA A 18 -14.71 7.49 19.58
N GLY A 19 -14.68 7.69 18.26
CA GLY A 19 -15.18 6.76 17.28
C GLY A 19 -14.59 5.38 17.47
N ALA A 20 -15.43 4.38 17.67
CA ALA A 20 -15.04 2.99 17.69
C ALA A 20 -14.20 2.72 16.42
N GLN A 21 -13.00 2.12 16.59
CA GLN A 21 -12.12 1.78 15.49
C GLN A 21 -12.87 0.88 14.49
N SER A 22 -13.13 1.39 13.28
CA SER A 22 -13.90 0.69 12.26
C SER A 22 -13.11 -0.46 11.65
N ILE A 23 -13.81 -1.56 11.31
CA ILE A 23 -13.20 -2.68 10.60
C ILE A 23 -12.91 -2.22 9.17
N GLN A 24 -11.63 -2.28 8.79
CA GLN A 24 -11.17 -1.88 7.48
C GLN A 24 -11.00 -3.08 6.53
N TYR A 25 -10.57 -4.20 7.07
CA TYR A 25 -10.36 -5.44 6.36
C TYR A 25 -10.61 -6.64 7.28
N ARG A 26 -11.17 -7.72 6.74
CA ARG A 26 -11.30 -9.03 7.41
C ARG A 26 -10.56 -10.06 6.56
N SER A 27 -9.59 -10.75 7.16
CA SER A 27 -8.84 -11.80 6.47
C SER A 27 -9.74 -13.02 6.16
N PRO A 28 -9.32 -13.91 5.25
CA PRO A 28 -10.01 -15.18 5.00
C PRO A 28 -10.11 -16.08 6.24
N SER A 29 -9.21 -15.92 7.21
CA SER A 29 -9.25 -16.63 8.51
C SER A 29 -10.13 -15.93 9.55
N GLY A 30 -10.83 -14.85 9.18
CA GLY A 30 -11.77 -14.13 10.07
C GLY A 30 -11.11 -13.06 10.95
N VAL A 31 -9.79 -12.83 10.86
CA VAL A 31 -9.13 -11.78 11.64
C VAL A 31 -9.57 -10.40 11.15
N GLU A 32 -10.00 -9.56 12.08
CA GLU A 32 -10.41 -8.18 11.80
C GLU A 32 -9.25 -7.21 11.97
N TYR A 33 -9.01 -6.41 10.94
CA TYR A 33 -8.04 -5.32 10.96
C TYR A 33 -8.78 -3.99 10.99
N ARG A 34 -8.47 -3.18 12.00
CA ARG A 34 -9.22 -1.97 12.33
C ARG A 34 -8.41 -0.71 12.05
N SER A 35 -9.12 0.41 11.90
CA SER A 35 -8.53 1.74 11.89
C SER A 35 -7.85 2.05 13.24
N MET A 36 -7.03 3.09 13.25
CA MET A 36 -6.44 3.65 14.45
C MET A 36 -7.26 4.87 14.91
N ALA A 37 -7.10 5.28 16.15
CA ALA A 37 -7.68 6.53 16.64
C ALA A 37 -7.05 7.73 15.91
N ASP A 38 -7.87 8.75 15.61
CA ASP A 38 -7.35 10.02 15.05
C ASP A 38 -6.60 10.78 16.15
N THR A 39 -5.38 11.18 15.83
CA THR A 39 -4.55 12.05 16.67
C THR A 39 -4.76 13.55 16.36
N GLY A 40 -5.86 13.89 15.70
CA GLY A 40 -6.24 15.24 15.32
C GLY A 40 -5.89 15.60 13.86
N ALA A 41 -5.17 14.76 13.12
CA ALA A 41 -4.83 15.03 11.72
C ALA A 41 -6.07 14.96 10.80
N VAL A 42 -6.91 13.97 11.00
CA VAL A 42 -8.17 13.82 10.24
C VAL A 42 -9.13 14.95 10.57
N ALA A 43 -9.27 15.30 11.85
CA ALA A 43 -10.14 16.40 12.27
C ALA A 43 -9.72 17.75 11.63
N ARG A 44 -8.41 18.07 11.63
CA ARG A 44 -7.88 19.28 11.00
C ARG A 44 -8.10 19.28 9.48
N ALA A 45 -7.82 18.17 8.80
CA ALA A 45 -8.01 18.08 7.36
C ALA A 45 -9.50 18.19 6.98
N ARG A 46 -10.40 17.64 7.79
CA ARG A 46 -11.84 17.76 7.60
C ARG A 46 -12.30 19.21 7.75
N ALA A 47 -11.91 19.89 8.83
CA ALA A 47 -12.26 21.31 9.02
C ALA A 47 -11.76 22.18 7.86
N ALA A 48 -10.58 21.91 7.33
CA ALA A 48 -10.07 22.61 6.16
C ALA A 48 -10.93 22.35 4.91
N LEU A 49 -11.36 21.10 4.69
CA LEU A 49 -12.24 20.75 3.56
C LEU A 49 -13.62 21.36 3.73
N ASP A 50 -14.18 21.37 4.94
CA ASP A 50 -15.51 21.95 5.22
C ASP A 50 -15.55 23.47 4.91
N ALA A 51 -14.41 24.17 5.06
CA ALA A 51 -14.26 25.59 4.69
C ALA A 51 -14.22 25.81 3.17
N ASP A 52 -13.88 24.79 2.37
CA ASP A 52 -13.88 24.86 0.90
C ASP A 52 -14.12 23.45 0.32
N PRO A 53 -15.41 23.02 0.27
CA PRO A 53 -15.76 21.63 0.02
C PRO A 53 -15.47 21.11 -1.40
N ARG A 54 -15.15 22.00 -2.35
CA ARG A 54 -14.83 21.64 -3.74
C ARG A 54 -13.34 21.68 -4.05
N ASN A 55 -12.52 22.02 -3.09
CA ASN A 55 -11.06 22.07 -3.24
C ASN A 55 -10.47 20.67 -3.28
N VAL A 56 -9.96 20.28 -4.43
CA VAL A 56 -9.43 18.94 -4.69
C VAL A 56 -8.21 18.62 -3.81
N ASP A 57 -7.33 19.60 -3.57
CA ASP A 57 -6.15 19.39 -2.73
C ASP A 57 -6.55 19.13 -1.27
N ARG A 58 -7.59 19.78 -0.77
CA ARG A 58 -8.14 19.53 0.57
C ARG A 58 -8.84 18.16 0.65
N VAL A 59 -9.52 17.72 -0.41
CA VAL A 59 -10.04 16.36 -0.52
C VAL A 59 -8.90 15.35 -0.42
N ILE A 60 -7.82 15.54 -1.18
CA ILE A 60 -6.64 14.68 -1.16
C ILE A 60 -6.02 14.68 0.24
N ALA A 61 -5.85 15.85 0.86
CA ALA A 61 -5.28 15.98 2.20
C ALA A 61 -6.10 15.22 3.25
N LEU A 62 -7.44 15.30 3.20
CA LEU A 62 -8.30 14.52 4.10
C LEU A 62 -8.16 13.03 3.88
N GLY A 63 -8.20 12.55 2.63
CA GLY A 63 -8.04 11.13 2.33
C GLY A 63 -6.66 10.59 2.72
N VAL A 64 -5.61 11.39 2.61
CA VAL A 64 -4.25 11.06 3.06
C VAL A 64 -4.20 10.99 4.60
N ALA A 65 -4.78 11.97 5.31
CA ALA A 65 -4.86 11.96 6.77
C ALA A 65 -5.63 10.72 7.29
N GLN A 66 -6.77 10.40 6.68
CA GLN A 66 -7.53 9.18 6.98
C GLN A 66 -6.68 7.92 6.74
N SER A 67 -5.91 7.90 5.66
CA SER A 67 -5.00 6.78 5.35
C SER A 67 -3.90 6.62 6.40
N GLY A 68 -3.40 7.72 6.98
CA GLY A 68 -2.40 7.71 8.05
C GLY A 68 -2.87 7.01 9.32
N VAL A 69 -4.15 7.09 9.62
CA VAL A 69 -4.80 6.40 10.75
C VAL A 69 -5.53 5.12 10.33
N ARG A 70 -5.18 4.57 9.16
CA ARG A 70 -5.74 3.34 8.61
C ARG A 70 -7.27 3.38 8.39
N GLN A 71 -7.88 4.53 8.24
CA GLN A 71 -9.28 4.71 7.84
C GLN A 71 -9.39 4.58 6.31
N PHE A 72 -9.08 3.38 5.79
CA PHE A 72 -8.93 3.18 4.34
C PHE A 72 -10.26 3.21 3.60
N ARG A 73 -11.34 2.70 4.19
CA ARG A 73 -12.68 2.74 3.59
C ARG A 73 -13.21 4.17 3.55
N GLU A 74 -13.03 4.91 4.61
CA GLU A 74 -13.37 6.34 4.69
C GLU A 74 -12.54 7.17 3.68
N ALA A 75 -11.25 6.84 3.51
CA ALA A 75 -10.42 7.47 2.49
C ALA A 75 -10.90 7.17 1.06
N ILE A 76 -11.34 5.92 0.78
CA ILE A 76 -11.94 5.55 -0.52
C ILE A 76 -13.17 6.41 -0.82
N GLU A 77 -14.04 6.61 0.16
CA GLU A 77 -15.21 7.49 0.03
C GLU A 77 -14.82 8.95 -0.23
N THR A 78 -13.81 9.43 0.50
CA THR A 78 -13.27 10.79 0.33
C THR A 78 -12.71 11.00 -1.07
N PHE A 79 -11.86 10.09 -1.57
CA PHE A 79 -11.34 10.16 -2.94
C PHE A 79 -12.43 9.98 -4.00
N THR A 80 -13.47 9.19 -3.72
CA THR A 80 -14.63 9.04 -4.63
C THR A 80 -15.36 10.36 -4.81
N ARG A 81 -15.56 11.12 -3.73
CA ARG A 81 -16.10 12.50 -3.83
C ARG A 81 -15.18 13.42 -4.61
N GLY A 82 -13.86 13.29 -4.42
CA GLY A 82 -12.88 14.04 -5.20
C GLY A 82 -12.96 13.76 -6.69
N ILE A 83 -13.10 12.52 -7.09
CA ILE A 83 -13.25 12.12 -8.50
C ILE A 83 -14.55 12.68 -9.11
N ALA A 84 -15.63 12.78 -8.32
CA ALA A 84 -16.86 13.43 -8.79
C ALA A 84 -16.67 14.94 -9.04
N ILE A 85 -15.75 15.60 -8.33
CA ILE A 85 -15.40 17.01 -8.51
C ILE A 85 -14.42 17.19 -9.68
N ALA A 86 -13.40 16.32 -9.79
CA ALA A 86 -12.31 16.42 -10.75
C ALA A 86 -12.01 15.03 -11.38
N PRO A 87 -12.83 14.60 -12.36
CA PRO A 87 -12.74 13.25 -12.93
C PRO A 87 -11.47 12.99 -13.76
N ASP A 88 -10.72 14.04 -14.10
CA ASP A 88 -9.47 13.94 -14.85
C ASP A 88 -8.21 14.13 -13.97
N ASN A 89 -8.35 14.14 -12.66
CA ASN A 89 -7.21 14.23 -11.74
C ASN A 89 -6.62 12.85 -11.45
N ALA A 90 -5.48 12.53 -12.06
CA ALA A 90 -4.79 11.24 -11.92
C ALA A 90 -4.45 10.87 -10.46
N MET A 91 -4.17 11.88 -9.61
CA MET A 91 -3.79 11.65 -8.21
C MET A 91 -4.93 11.09 -7.37
N LEU A 92 -6.18 11.48 -7.65
CA LEU A 92 -7.35 10.91 -6.96
C LEU A 92 -7.50 9.41 -7.25
N TYR A 93 -7.34 9.00 -8.50
CA TYR A 93 -7.34 7.58 -8.87
C TYR A 93 -6.14 6.83 -8.27
N ARG A 94 -4.95 7.45 -8.28
CA ARG A 94 -3.76 6.88 -7.62
C ARG A 94 -4.00 6.61 -6.15
N TRP A 95 -4.56 7.57 -5.41
CA TRP A 95 -4.79 7.43 -3.99
C TRP A 95 -5.91 6.43 -3.69
N ARG A 96 -7.03 6.47 -4.43
CA ARG A 96 -8.13 5.52 -4.24
C ARG A 96 -7.72 4.10 -4.61
N GLY A 97 -7.01 3.92 -5.71
CA GLY A 97 -6.46 2.63 -6.14
C GLY A 97 -5.50 2.03 -5.09
N HIS A 98 -4.64 2.87 -4.49
CA HIS A 98 -3.80 2.42 -3.38
C HIS A 98 -4.66 1.95 -2.17
N ARG A 99 -5.75 2.65 -1.82
CA ARG A 99 -6.61 2.22 -0.70
C ARG A 99 -7.38 0.94 -1.04
N TYR A 100 -7.80 0.75 -2.28
CA TYR A 100 -8.36 -0.53 -2.73
C TYR A 100 -7.36 -1.70 -2.55
N LEU A 101 -6.06 -1.50 -2.83
CA LEU A 101 -5.02 -2.48 -2.48
C LEU A 101 -5.01 -2.77 -0.97
N SER A 102 -5.08 -1.73 -0.14
CA SER A 102 -5.05 -1.87 1.33
C SER A 102 -6.21 -2.71 1.87
N VAL A 103 -7.38 -2.66 1.23
CA VAL A 103 -8.56 -3.45 1.60
C VAL A 103 -8.78 -4.70 0.73
N ARG A 104 -7.78 -5.09 -0.09
CA ARG A 104 -7.73 -6.29 -0.97
C ARG A 104 -8.77 -6.28 -2.12
N GLU A 105 -9.28 -5.14 -2.51
CA GLU A 105 -10.16 -4.98 -3.65
C GLU A 105 -9.35 -4.80 -4.95
N LEU A 106 -8.66 -5.87 -5.38
CA LEU A 106 -7.63 -5.82 -6.43
C LEU A 106 -8.17 -5.38 -7.79
N ASP A 107 -9.38 -5.79 -8.16
CA ASP A 107 -9.97 -5.41 -9.44
C ASP A 107 -10.30 -3.91 -9.49
N ARG A 108 -10.82 -3.36 -8.39
CA ARG A 108 -11.06 -1.92 -8.27
C ARG A 108 -9.74 -1.12 -8.25
N ALA A 109 -8.73 -1.65 -7.57
CA ALA A 109 -7.40 -1.05 -7.59
C ALA A 109 -6.83 -0.99 -9.01
N LEU A 110 -6.93 -2.10 -9.79
CA LEU A 110 -6.47 -2.13 -11.17
C LEU A 110 -7.22 -1.14 -12.05
N ALA A 111 -8.54 -1.05 -11.94
CA ALA A 111 -9.36 -0.12 -12.70
C ALA A 111 -8.94 1.34 -12.45
N ASP A 112 -8.82 1.73 -11.19
CA ASP A 112 -8.42 3.10 -10.82
C ASP A 112 -6.98 3.42 -11.27
N LEU A 113 -6.03 2.51 -11.01
CA LEU A 113 -4.63 2.75 -11.37
C LEU A 113 -4.43 2.76 -12.90
N SER A 114 -5.22 1.97 -13.65
CA SER A 114 -5.24 2.04 -15.11
C SER A 114 -5.84 3.37 -15.61
N ARG A 115 -6.90 3.88 -14.96
CA ARG A 115 -7.44 5.21 -15.30
C ARG A 115 -6.44 6.31 -14.95
N GLY A 116 -5.81 6.26 -13.77
CA GLY A 116 -4.74 7.18 -13.38
C GLY A 116 -3.59 7.18 -14.39
N PHE A 117 -3.19 6.01 -14.87
CA PHE A 117 -2.17 5.85 -15.90
C PHE A 117 -2.59 6.45 -17.26
N ALA A 118 -3.83 6.31 -17.64
CA ALA A 118 -4.35 6.92 -18.87
C ALA A 118 -4.37 8.46 -18.78
N LEU A 119 -4.55 9.03 -17.59
CA LEU A 119 -4.54 10.46 -17.36
C LEU A 119 -3.13 11.06 -17.22
N ASP A 120 -2.24 10.34 -16.51
CA ASP A 120 -0.83 10.72 -16.33
C ASP A 120 0.07 9.48 -16.33
N SER A 121 0.54 9.13 -17.53
CA SER A 121 1.37 7.94 -17.76
C SER A 121 2.81 8.08 -17.25
N LEU A 122 3.19 9.25 -16.73
CA LEU A 122 4.52 9.54 -16.21
C LEU A 122 4.54 9.63 -14.68
N ASN A 123 3.39 9.59 -14.02
CA ASN A 123 3.28 9.69 -12.58
C ASN A 123 3.91 8.48 -11.88
N TYR A 124 4.94 8.72 -11.08
CA TYR A 124 5.63 7.67 -10.33
C TYR A 124 4.65 6.85 -9.46
N GLY A 125 3.82 7.54 -8.68
CA GLY A 125 2.92 6.89 -7.75
C GLY A 125 1.87 6.01 -8.43
N VAL A 126 1.39 6.42 -9.61
CA VAL A 126 0.48 5.62 -10.44
C VAL A 126 1.21 4.38 -10.97
N LEU A 127 2.37 4.54 -11.59
CA LEU A 127 3.18 3.46 -12.15
C LEU A 127 3.58 2.43 -11.08
N TYR A 128 4.03 2.91 -9.92
CA TYR A 128 4.44 2.04 -8.82
C TYR A 128 3.28 1.17 -8.31
N HIS A 129 2.12 1.77 -8.03
CA HIS A 129 0.97 1.01 -7.52
C HIS A 129 0.32 0.13 -8.59
N LEU A 130 0.38 0.55 -9.87
CA LEU A 130 -0.03 -0.29 -11.00
C LEU A 130 0.84 -1.54 -11.09
N GLY A 131 2.16 -1.41 -10.90
CA GLY A 131 3.07 -2.55 -10.78
C GLY A 131 2.70 -3.47 -9.62
N ILE A 132 2.39 -2.93 -8.43
CA ILE A 132 1.98 -3.71 -7.25
C ILE A 132 0.71 -4.52 -7.53
N VAL A 133 -0.34 -3.90 -8.08
CA VAL A 133 -1.60 -4.62 -8.33
C VAL A 133 -1.45 -5.68 -9.41
N ARG A 134 -0.66 -5.43 -10.45
CA ARG A 134 -0.35 -6.41 -11.50
C ARG A 134 0.44 -7.60 -10.95
N PHE A 135 1.43 -7.33 -10.10
CA PHE A 135 2.15 -8.40 -9.39
C PHE A 135 1.20 -9.24 -8.51
N ALA A 136 0.31 -8.58 -7.75
CA ALA A 136 -0.72 -9.24 -6.96
C ALA A 136 -1.63 -10.15 -7.80
N ARG A 137 -1.88 -9.80 -9.06
CA ARG A 137 -2.69 -10.60 -10.00
C ARG A 137 -1.91 -11.71 -10.73
N GLY A 138 -0.58 -11.74 -10.59
CA GLY A 138 0.30 -12.68 -11.30
C GLY A 138 0.67 -12.22 -12.72
N GLU A 139 0.36 -10.99 -13.06
CA GLU A 139 0.68 -10.35 -14.36
C GLU A 139 2.12 -9.82 -14.31
N PHE A 140 3.10 -10.73 -14.14
CA PHE A 140 4.48 -10.37 -13.78
C PHE A 140 5.22 -9.58 -14.86
N ASP A 141 5.00 -9.87 -16.15
CA ASP A 141 5.59 -9.07 -17.25
C ASP A 141 5.05 -7.65 -17.22
N ALA A 142 3.74 -7.48 -17.08
CA ALA A 142 3.12 -6.18 -17.03
C ALA A 142 3.50 -5.41 -15.75
N ALA A 143 3.74 -6.11 -14.64
CA ALA A 143 4.29 -5.52 -13.42
C ALA A 143 5.72 -5.03 -13.64
N ALA A 144 6.58 -5.84 -14.28
CA ALA A 144 7.95 -5.46 -14.62
C ALA A 144 7.98 -4.20 -15.50
N ASP A 145 7.10 -4.11 -16.49
CA ASP A 145 7.02 -2.93 -17.37
C ASP A 145 6.61 -1.67 -16.60
N ALA A 146 5.64 -1.78 -15.69
CA ALA A 146 5.23 -0.66 -14.84
C ALA A 146 6.37 -0.17 -13.94
N PHE A 147 7.09 -1.08 -13.27
CA PHE A 147 8.23 -0.71 -12.42
C PHE A 147 9.42 -0.17 -13.22
N ARG A 148 9.72 -0.72 -14.41
CA ARG A 148 10.75 -0.19 -15.30
C ARG A 148 10.46 1.26 -15.69
N ARG A 149 9.20 1.60 -15.95
CA ARG A 149 8.78 2.97 -16.26
C ARG A 149 8.77 3.87 -15.03
N ALA A 150 8.54 3.33 -13.84
CA ALA A 150 8.57 4.09 -12.59
C ALA A 150 9.99 4.54 -12.20
N GLN A 151 11.02 3.70 -12.39
CA GLN A 151 12.37 3.97 -11.93
C GLN A 151 12.93 5.36 -12.29
N PRO A 152 12.91 5.82 -13.56
CA PRO A 152 13.44 7.13 -13.92
C PRO A 152 12.61 8.31 -13.40
N ARG A 153 11.49 8.05 -12.75
CA ARG A 153 10.55 9.02 -12.19
C ARG A 153 10.48 8.98 -10.67
N ALA A 154 11.29 8.14 -10.05
CA ALA A 154 11.34 8.04 -8.60
C ALA A 154 11.80 9.38 -8.00
N PRO A 155 11.01 9.99 -7.08
CA PRO A 155 11.34 11.31 -6.54
C PRO A 155 12.58 11.30 -5.66
N GLU A 156 12.84 10.16 -5.01
CA GLU A 156 13.96 9.99 -4.09
C GLU A 156 14.61 8.60 -4.24
N VAL A 157 15.80 8.46 -3.65
CA VAL A 157 16.57 7.20 -3.69
C VAL A 157 15.83 6.03 -3.05
N GLY A 158 15.01 6.31 -2.02
CA GLY A 158 14.21 5.28 -1.36
C GLY A 158 13.17 4.65 -2.29
N GLU A 159 12.44 5.48 -3.03
CA GLU A 159 11.45 5.05 -4.02
C GLU A 159 12.11 4.36 -5.22
N LEU A 160 13.27 4.86 -5.64
CA LEU A 160 14.06 4.19 -6.68
C LEU A 160 14.50 2.79 -6.24
N THR A 161 14.92 2.64 -4.97
CA THR A 161 15.29 1.36 -4.38
C THR A 161 14.09 0.42 -4.34
N GLY A 162 12.93 0.92 -3.91
CA GLY A 162 11.68 0.16 -3.87
C GLY A 162 11.24 -0.31 -5.27
N SER A 163 11.22 0.58 -6.26
CA SER A 163 10.85 0.20 -7.63
C SER A 163 11.87 -0.75 -8.28
N THR A 164 13.14 -0.67 -7.88
CA THR A 164 14.20 -1.61 -8.33
C THR A 164 13.98 -3.01 -7.77
N ASP A 165 13.67 -3.12 -6.50
CA ASP A 165 13.36 -4.36 -5.82
C ASP A 165 12.12 -5.05 -6.43
N TRP A 166 11.05 -4.32 -6.63
CA TRP A 166 9.85 -4.83 -7.29
C TRP A 166 10.07 -5.23 -8.75
N LEU A 167 10.90 -4.48 -9.48
CA LEU A 167 11.28 -4.85 -10.85
C LEU A 167 12.02 -6.19 -10.87
N TRP A 168 12.99 -6.39 -9.95
CA TRP A 168 13.70 -7.67 -9.85
C TRP A 168 12.74 -8.84 -9.58
N MET A 169 11.84 -8.67 -8.61
CA MET A 169 10.86 -9.72 -8.30
C MET A 169 9.96 -10.03 -9.48
N SER A 170 9.48 -8.99 -10.17
CA SER A 170 8.59 -9.15 -11.32
C SER A 170 9.27 -9.87 -12.47
N LEU A 171 10.50 -9.48 -12.81
CA LEU A 171 11.30 -10.14 -13.85
C LEU A 171 11.60 -11.59 -13.50
N SER A 172 12.00 -11.85 -12.25
CA SER A 172 12.32 -13.21 -11.79
C SER A 172 11.08 -14.12 -11.81
N ARG A 173 9.91 -13.60 -11.41
CA ARG A 173 8.64 -14.33 -11.45
C ARG A 173 8.09 -14.52 -12.87
N ALA A 174 8.44 -13.65 -13.81
CA ALA A 174 8.17 -13.79 -15.25
C ALA A 174 9.14 -14.76 -15.96
N GLY A 175 10.11 -15.37 -15.25
CA GLY A 175 11.13 -16.23 -15.84
C GLY A 175 12.26 -15.48 -16.57
N ARG A 176 12.29 -14.14 -16.50
CA ARG A 176 13.28 -13.26 -17.17
C ARG A 176 14.55 -13.11 -16.33
N HIS A 177 15.15 -14.25 -15.91
CA HIS A 177 16.25 -14.28 -14.95
C HIS A 177 17.51 -13.55 -15.43
N ALA A 178 17.82 -13.60 -16.73
CA ALA A 178 18.98 -12.90 -17.30
C ALA A 178 18.83 -11.37 -17.16
N GLU A 179 17.64 -10.84 -17.41
CA GLU A 179 17.35 -9.42 -17.24
C GLU A 179 17.36 -9.00 -15.76
N ALA A 180 16.77 -9.82 -14.89
CA ALA A 180 16.79 -9.59 -13.45
C ALA A 180 18.23 -9.51 -12.92
N LYS A 181 19.11 -10.42 -13.36
CA LYS A 181 20.53 -10.38 -13.02
C LYS A 181 21.22 -9.12 -13.58
N ALA A 182 21.10 -8.86 -14.88
CA ALA A 182 21.74 -7.72 -15.53
C ALA A 182 21.30 -6.37 -14.92
N MET A 183 20.07 -6.29 -14.41
CA MET A 183 19.59 -5.10 -13.70
C MET A 183 20.31 -4.89 -12.38
N LEU A 184 20.56 -5.94 -11.60
CA LEU A 184 21.30 -5.86 -10.33
C LEU A 184 22.77 -5.48 -10.58
N ASP A 185 23.39 -6.05 -11.62
CA ASP A 185 24.80 -5.82 -11.96
C ASP A 185 25.09 -4.36 -12.40
N ARG A 186 24.09 -3.66 -12.95
CA ARG A 186 24.25 -2.27 -13.44
C ARG A 186 24.16 -1.21 -12.35
N ARG A 187 23.79 -1.56 -11.14
CA ARG A 187 23.62 -0.59 -10.06
C ARG A 187 24.88 -0.56 -9.18
N PRO A 188 25.55 0.62 -9.08
CA PRO A 188 26.67 0.77 -8.17
C PRO A 188 26.18 0.65 -6.72
N ASP A 189 27.07 0.18 -5.84
CA ASP A 189 26.86 0.01 -4.39
C ASP A 189 26.54 1.33 -3.64
N SER A 190 26.47 2.44 -4.37
CA SER A 190 26.31 3.79 -3.83
C SER A 190 24.92 4.13 -3.32
N VAL A 191 23.93 3.24 -3.51
CA VAL A 191 22.60 3.44 -2.93
C VAL A 191 22.60 3.00 -1.46
N LYS A 192 23.26 3.77 -0.61
CA LYS A 192 23.27 3.59 0.85
C LYS A 192 21.94 4.06 1.44
N VAL A 193 20.87 3.35 1.15
CA VAL A 193 19.58 3.57 1.81
C VAL A 193 19.36 2.43 2.80
N ALA A 194 19.26 2.78 4.07
CA ALA A 194 18.94 1.82 5.12
C ALA A 194 17.41 1.59 5.17
N ASN A 195 16.90 0.78 4.24
CA ASN A 195 15.50 0.37 4.26
C ASN A 195 15.35 -1.12 3.88
N ALA A 196 14.16 -1.67 4.10
CA ALA A 196 13.86 -3.07 3.83
C ALA A 196 14.14 -3.48 2.36
N TYR A 197 13.91 -2.60 1.40
CA TYR A 197 14.16 -2.90 -0.02
C TYR A 197 15.65 -3.03 -0.33
N ALA A 198 16.49 -2.19 0.29
CA ALA A 198 17.93 -2.29 0.13
C ALA A 198 18.47 -3.64 0.67
N GLN A 199 17.98 -4.09 1.82
CA GLN A 199 18.37 -5.41 2.37
C GLN A 199 17.95 -6.55 1.45
N ARG A 200 16.76 -6.47 0.85
CA ARG A 200 16.28 -7.47 -0.12
C ARG A 200 17.14 -7.50 -1.38
N LEU A 201 17.55 -6.34 -1.90
CA LEU A 201 18.47 -6.25 -3.05
C LEU A 201 19.84 -6.88 -2.74
N ARG A 202 20.35 -6.74 -1.52
CA ARG A 202 21.58 -7.42 -1.07
C ARG A 202 21.41 -8.95 -1.07
N LEU A 203 20.25 -9.44 -0.60
CA LEU A 203 19.90 -10.87 -0.69
C LEU A 203 19.90 -11.35 -2.15
N TYR A 204 19.29 -10.58 -3.06
CA TYR A 204 19.19 -10.97 -4.47
C TYR A 204 20.56 -11.01 -5.18
N ARG A 205 21.49 -10.18 -4.75
CA ARG A 205 22.89 -10.21 -5.21
C ARG A 205 23.73 -11.32 -4.57
N GLY A 206 23.23 -11.97 -3.53
CA GLY A 206 23.97 -12.97 -2.75
C GLY A 206 24.99 -12.38 -1.78
N GLU A 207 24.88 -11.12 -1.44
CA GLU A 207 25.76 -10.42 -0.48
C GLU A 207 25.45 -10.80 0.97
N ILE A 208 24.21 -11.15 1.26
CA ILE A 208 23.73 -11.59 2.57
C ILE A 208 22.79 -12.77 2.44
N GLY A 209 22.67 -13.55 3.52
CA GLY A 209 21.73 -14.68 3.60
C GLY A 209 20.33 -14.26 4.05
N PRO A 210 19.34 -15.19 3.91
CA PRO A 210 17.96 -14.96 4.36
C PRO A 210 17.84 -14.57 5.84
N ASP A 211 18.63 -15.19 6.71
CA ASP A 211 18.59 -14.95 8.16
C ASP A 211 19.08 -13.53 8.49
N GLU A 212 20.12 -13.04 7.79
CA GLU A 212 20.63 -11.69 7.96
C GLU A 212 19.58 -10.64 7.53
N VAL A 213 18.79 -10.93 6.46
CA VAL A 213 17.69 -10.05 6.04
C VAL A 213 16.65 -9.93 7.15
N ILE A 214 16.29 -11.03 7.78
CA ILE A 214 15.26 -11.03 8.83
C ILE A 214 15.75 -10.35 10.11
N THR A 215 17.01 -10.57 10.50
CA THR A 215 17.62 -9.92 11.68
C THR A 215 17.83 -8.42 11.50
N ALA A 216 17.99 -7.95 10.27
CA ALA A 216 18.07 -6.53 9.92
C ALA A 216 16.69 -5.82 10.04
N ALA A 217 15.62 -6.55 10.40
CA ALA A 217 14.30 -5.96 10.55
C ALA A 217 14.31 -4.92 11.67
N ASP A 218 13.99 -3.69 11.31
CA ASP A 218 13.52 -2.70 12.26
C ASP A 218 12.31 -3.25 13.03
N THR A 219 12.04 -2.71 14.19
CA THR A 219 10.94 -3.15 15.07
C THR A 219 9.56 -2.93 14.49
N ALA A 220 9.41 -2.12 13.43
CA ALA A 220 8.14 -1.81 12.78
C ALA A 220 7.55 -3.02 12.04
N ASP A 221 6.30 -3.38 12.36
CA ASP A 221 5.60 -4.54 11.81
C ASP A 221 5.53 -4.55 10.28
N VAL A 222 5.35 -3.37 9.64
CA VAL A 222 5.33 -3.23 8.18
C VAL A 222 6.70 -3.57 7.58
N GLN A 223 7.79 -3.19 8.24
CA GLN A 223 9.15 -3.53 7.78
C GLN A 223 9.41 -5.03 7.90
N LYS A 224 9.02 -5.65 9.01
CA LYS A 224 9.09 -7.11 9.17
C LYS A 224 8.31 -7.84 8.08
N ALA A 225 7.07 -7.39 7.82
CA ALA A 225 6.27 -7.95 6.72
C ALA A 225 6.95 -7.82 5.36
N THR A 226 7.56 -6.67 5.09
CA THR A 226 8.24 -6.38 3.83
C THR A 226 9.43 -7.29 3.64
N LEU A 227 10.29 -7.44 4.65
CA LEU A 227 11.48 -8.29 4.58
C LEU A 227 11.11 -9.75 4.42
N ALA A 228 10.20 -10.26 5.24
CA ALA A 228 9.76 -11.66 5.19
C ALA A 228 9.13 -12.00 3.83
N PHE A 229 8.30 -11.12 3.28
CA PHE A 229 7.75 -11.29 1.92
C PHE A 229 8.86 -11.42 0.86
N GLY A 230 9.87 -10.55 0.93
CA GLY A 230 10.98 -10.57 -0.03
C GLY A 230 11.76 -11.88 0.01
N VAL A 231 12.07 -12.38 1.21
CA VAL A 231 12.72 -13.69 1.40
C VAL A 231 11.82 -14.82 0.89
N GLY A 232 10.53 -14.80 1.19
CA GLY A 232 9.57 -15.76 0.66
C GLY A 232 9.56 -15.78 -0.88
N ASN A 233 9.48 -14.63 -1.52
CA ASN A 233 9.52 -14.52 -2.98
C ASN A 233 10.87 -15.00 -3.56
N TRP A 234 11.99 -14.74 -2.88
CA TRP A 234 13.30 -15.22 -3.27
C TRP A 234 13.38 -16.76 -3.27
N TYR A 235 12.72 -17.43 -2.30
CA TYR A 235 12.59 -18.88 -2.29
C TYR A 235 11.66 -19.41 -3.39
N VAL A 236 10.54 -18.70 -3.69
CA VAL A 236 9.67 -19.06 -4.83
C VAL A 236 10.47 -19.11 -6.14
N VAL A 237 11.29 -18.08 -6.39
CA VAL A 237 12.14 -18.00 -7.59
C VAL A 237 13.15 -19.17 -7.67
N ARG A 238 13.50 -19.77 -6.55
CA ARG A 238 14.40 -20.93 -6.45
C ARG A 238 13.68 -22.29 -6.42
N GLY A 239 12.35 -22.29 -6.53
CA GLY A 239 11.54 -23.51 -6.49
C GLY A 239 11.33 -24.10 -5.09
N ASP A 240 11.80 -23.44 -4.04
CA ASP A 240 11.62 -23.90 -2.66
C ASP A 240 10.33 -23.36 -2.05
N THR A 241 9.22 -23.95 -2.44
CA THR A 241 7.88 -23.52 -2.00
C THR A 241 7.64 -23.75 -0.51
N ALA A 242 8.31 -24.71 0.12
CA ALA A 242 8.18 -25.00 1.55
C ALA A 242 8.75 -23.84 2.39
N ARG A 243 10.00 -23.44 2.11
CA ARG A 243 10.58 -22.27 2.77
C ARG A 243 9.86 -20.98 2.42
N ALA A 244 9.45 -20.80 1.17
CA ALA A 244 8.66 -19.65 0.76
C ALA A 244 7.40 -19.48 1.62
N ARG A 245 6.64 -20.57 1.84
CA ARG A 245 5.46 -20.60 2.69
C ARG A 245 5.78 -20.10 4.11
N THR A 246 6.85 -20.64 4.72
CA THR A 246 7.28 -20.25 6.07
C THR A 246 7.48 -18.74 6.20
N TYR A 247 8.11 -18.11 5.21
CA TYR A 247 8.37 -16.67 5.23
C TYR A 247 7.13 -15.83 4.90
N PHE A 248 6.23 -16.27 4.03
CA PHE A 248 4.95 -15.59 3.83
C PHE A 248 4.08 -15.65 5.08
N GLU A 249 4.05 -16.76 5.79
CA GLU A 249 3.39 -16.87 7.09
C GLU A 249 4.03 -15.97 8.14
N ALA A 250 5.36 -15.86 8.16
CA ALA A 250 6.07 -14.92 9.04
C ALA A 250 5.71 -13.45 8.72
N SER A 251 5.58 -13.10 7.44
CA SER A 251 5.09 -11.80 7.02
C SER A 251 3.70 -11.50 7.58
N ILE A 252 2.78 -12.45 7.54
CA ILE A 252 1.43 -12.28 8.10
C ILE A 252 1.49 -12.19 9.63
N ARG A 253 2.27 -13.04 10.30
CA ARG A 253 2.43 -12.99 11.76
C ARG A 253 3.02 -11.68 12.28
N SER A 254 3.71 -10.91 11.45
CA SER A 254 4.25 -9.60 11.86
C SER A 254 3.18 -8.58 12.27
N GLY A 255 1.93 -8.74 11.82
CA GLY A 255 0.85 -7.76 12.06
C GLY A 255 0.90 -6.53 11.15
N GLY A 256 1.86 -6.44 10.25
CA GLY A 256 2.05 -5.30 9.32
C GLY A 256 1.02 -5.23 8.19
N TRP A 257 -0.25 -5.48 8.47
CA TRP A 257 -1.34 -5.68 7.50
C TRP A 257 -1.56 -4.58 6.44
N PRO A 258 -1.21 -3.30 6.67
CA PRO A 258 -1.31 -2.27 5.62
C PRO A 258 -0.19 -2.36 4.58
N GLY A 259 0.92 -3.05 4.91
CA GLY A 259 2.10 -3.13 4.07
C GLY A 259 1.94 -4.10 2.88
N PHE A 260 2.54 -3.78 1.75
CA PHE A 260 2.46 -4.65 0.56
C PHE A 260 3.06 -6.03 0.78
N GLY A 261 4.09 -6.15 1.62
CA GLY A 261 4.64 -7.46 1.98
C GLY A 261 3.59 -8.38 2.61
N PHE A 262 2.80 -7.86 3.55
CA PHE A 262 1.70 -8.60 4.16
C PHE A 262 0.61 -8.93 3.13
N ILE A 263 0.13 -7.91 2.38
CA ILE A 263 -0.95 -8.06 1.38
C ILE A 263 -0.60 -9.14 0.37
N LEU A 264 0.63 -9.12 -0.13
CA LEU A 264 1.07 -10.07 -1.15
C LEU A 264 1.42 -11.43 -0.58
N SER A 265 1.82 -11.52 0.70
CA SER A 265 1.95 -12.82 1.38
C SER A 265 0.62 -13.55 1.47
N GLU A 266 -0.50 -12.87 1.74
CA GLU A 266 -1.83 -13.47 1.67
C GLU A 266 -2.16 -13.99 0.26
N VAL A 267 -1.74 -13.27 -0.79
CA VAL A 267 -1.93 -13.68 -2.19
C VAL A 267 -1.08 -14.90 -2.52
N GLU A 268 0.21 -14.88 -2.18
CA GLU A 268 1.15 -15.97 -2.48
C GLU A 268 0.79 -17.25 -1.74
N LEU A 269 0.37 -17.18 -0.49
CA LEU A 269 -0.09 -18.37 0.25
C LEU A 269 -1.32 -19.02 -0.40
N ARG A 270 -2.17 -18.26 -1.10
CA ARG A 270 -3.25 -18.85 -1.90
C ARG A 270 -2.75 -19.50 -3.19
N ARG A 271 -1.72 -18.95 -3.83
CA ARG A 271 -1.09 -19.53 -5.02
C ARG A 271 -0.31 -20.82 -4.75
N LEU A 272 0.20 -20.98 -3.54
CA LEU A 272 0.96 -22.14 -3.11
C LEU A 272 0.07 -23.29 -2.59
N ARG A 273 -1.24 -23.14 -2.63
CA ARG A 273 -2.20 -24.23 -2.29
C ARG A 273 -2.38 -25.15 -3.48
#